data_d130bc78218f9c44beddd7be17c9c71c
#
_entry.id   d130bc78218f9c44beddd7be17c9c71c
#
_cell.length_a   1.000
_cell.length_b   1.000
_cell.length_c   1.000
_cell.angle_alpha   90.00
_cell.angle_beta   90.00
_cell.angle_gamma   90.00
#
_symmetry.space_group_name_H-M   'P 1'
#
loop_
_entity.id
_entity.type
_entity.pdbx_description
1 polymer ?
#
loop_
_entity_poly.entity_id
_entity_poly.type
_entity_poly.pdbx_seq_one_letter_code
_entity_poly.pdbx_strand_id
1 'polypeptide(L)'
;MWTFLVVSALTPCFPSTPLLPGLNSQAATPAVRELLRRANWTLRAGTLGSALAFHLLPILTIGWPLPALLLPKAALDRHAHAMATHRIYLIRMAMTMLKTVGGLIWGAEPQVRALLSMAAYPADPGTHRDDQFTAVHPGQRRF
;
A
#
# COMPACT_ATOMS: atom_id res chain seq x y z
N MET A 1 15.36 0.47 -6.14
CA MET A 1 15.26 -0.79 -5.36
C MET A 1 14.02 -0.82 -4.46
N TRP A 2 13.84 0.09 -3.51
CA TRP A 2 12.71 0.08 -2.56
C TRP A 2 11.33 0.17 -3.23
N THR A 3 11.18 1.05 -4.22
CA THR A 3 9.92 1.17 -4.98
C THR A 3 9.53 -0.16 -5.65
N PHE A 4 10.49 -0.87 -6.23
CA PHE A 4 10.26 -2.17 -6.84
C PHE A 4 9.76 -3.20 -5.82
N LEU A 5 10.38 -3.29 -4.63
CA LEU A 5 9.94 -4.21 -3.57
C LEU A 5 8.51 -3.92 -3.11
N VAL A 6 8.15 -2.64 -2.98
CA VAL A 6 6.78 -2.27 -2.61
C VAL A 6 5.80 -2.61 -3.72
N VAL A 7 6.07 -2.22 -4.97
CA VAL A 7 5.18 -2.49 -6.11
C VAL A 7 4.97 -3.99 -6.31
N SER A 8 6.04 -4.79 -6.21
CA SER A 8 5.94 -6.25 -6.36
C SER A 8 5.16 -6.93 -5.23
N ALA A 9 5.15 -6.35 -4.02
CA ALA A 9 4.30 -6.81 -2.93
C ALA A 9 2.83 -6.37 -3.08
N LEU A 10 2.57 -5.20 -3.69
CA LEU A 10 1.22 -4.67 -3.89
C LEU A 10 0.47 -5.36 -5.04
N THR A 11 1.15 -5.67 -6.14
CA THR A 11 0.52 -6.25 -7.35
C THR A 11 -0.31 -7.51 -7.07
N PRO A 12 0.17 -8.50 -6.32
CA PRO A 12 -0.62 -9.69 -6.01
C PRO A 12 -1.79 -9.43 -5.04
N CYS A 13 -1.77 -8.32 -4.31
CA CYS A 13 -2.87 -7.95 -3.41
C CYS A 13 -4.11 -7.43 -4.16
N PHE A 14 -3.95 -7.02 -5.42
CA PHE A 14 -5.01 -6.46 -6.27
C PHE A 14 -5.01 -7.15 -7.64
N PRO A 15 -5.41 -8.42 -7.71
CA PRO A 15 -5.48 -9.14 -8.97
C PRO A 15 -6.59 -8.57 -9.86
N SER A 16 -6.41 -8.66 -11.18
CA SER A 16 -7.48 -8.32 -12.13
C SER A 16 -8.65 -9.30 -12.00
N THR A 17 -9.85 -8.76 -12.03
CA THR A 17 -11.10 -9.50 -12.06
C THR A 17 -11.86 -9.18 -13.36
N PRO A 18 -12.91 -9.93 -13.72
CA PRO A 18 -13.71 -9.60 -14.91
C PRO A 18 -14.35 -8.21 -14.88
N LEU A 19 -14.57 -7.66 -13.67
CA LEU A 19 -15.24 -6.37 -13.46
C LEU A 19 -14.26 -5.21 -13.23
N LEU A 20 -13.08 -5.49 -12.68
CA LEU A 20 -12.14 -4.45 -12.26
C LEU A 20 -10.71 -4.82 -12.69
N PRO A 21 -9.95 -3.86 -13.24
CA PRO A 21 -8.55 -4.07 -13.56
C PRO A 21 -7.74 -4.26 -12.29
N GLY A 22 -6.74 -5.13 -12.34
CA GLY A 22 -5.76 -5.27 -11.26
C GLY A 22 -4.83 -4.07 -11.16
N LEU A 23 -4.04 -4.01 -10.08
CA LEU A 23 -3.02 -2.97 -9.93
C LEU A 23 -1.96 -3.10 -11.02
N ASN A 24 -1.87 -2.09 -11.87
CA ASN A 24 -0.85 -2.02 -12.92
C ASN A 24 0.48 -1.55 -12.29
N SER A 25 1.49 -2.41 -12.35
CA SER A 25 2.81 -2.12 -11.78
C SER A 25 3.49 -0.88 -12.40
N GLN A 26 3.26 -0.63 -13.70
CA GLN A 26 3.81 0.56 -14.37
C GLN A 26 3.16 1.84 -13.87
N ALA A 27 1.83 1.85 -13.75
CA ALA A 27 1.08 2.99 -13.21
C ALA A 27 1.33 3.20 -11.71
N ALA A 28 1.46 2.11 -10.93
CA ALA A 28 1.73 2.18 -9.49
C ALA A 28 3.13 2.68 -9.15
N THR A 29 4.13 2.45 -9.99
CA THR A 29 5.54 2.81 -9.71
C THR A 29 5.74 4.29 -9.40
N PRO A 30 5.25 5.27 -10.20
CA PRO A 30 5.39 6.69 -9.88
C PRO A 30 4.64 7.06 -8.58
N ALA A 31 3.44 6.50 -8.37
CA ALA A 31 2.64 6.77 -7.18
C ALA A 31 3.33 6.26 -5.89
N VAL A 32 3.87 5.04 -5.92
CA VAL A 32 4.66 4.50 -4.79
C VAL A 32 5.91 5.33 -4.53
N ARG A 33 6.61 5.75 -5.58
CA ARG A 33 7.80 6.61 -5.44
C ARG A 33 7.45 7.93 -4.76
N GLU A 34 6.38 8.55 -5.18
CA GLU A 34 5.92 9.82 -4.62
C GLU A 34 5.42 9.63 -3.17
N LEU A 35 4.67 8.57 -2.88
CA LEU A 35 4.28 8.23 -1.53
C LEU A 35 5.51 8.07 -0.62
N LEU A 36 6.50 7.29 -1.03
CA LEU A 36 7.72 7.07 -0.23
C LEU A 36 8.54 8.35 -0.06
N ARG A 37 8.45 9.30 -0.99
CA ARG A 37 9.13 10.60 -0.92
C ARG A 37 8.46 11.54 0.07
N ARG A 38 7.11 11.62 0.06
CA ARG A 38 6.32 12.54 0.89
C ARG A 38 5.95 11.98 2.25
N ALA A 39 5.93 10.66 2.39
CA ALA A 39 5.54 10.01 3.63
C ALA A 39 6.47 10.40 4.78
N ASN A 40 5.89 10.60 5.96
CA ASN A 40 6.65 10.66 7.19
C ASN A 40 7.40 9.34 7.42
N TRP A 41 8.39 9.38 8.30
CA TRP A 41 9.26 8.21 8.55
C TRP A 41 8.48 6.97 9.00
N THR A 42 7.42 7.13 9.77
CA THR A 42 6.59 6.03 10.30
C THR A 42 5.85 5.30 9.17
N LEU A 43 5.15 6.06 8.31
CA LEU A 43 4.45 5.48 7.16
C LEU A 43 5.43 4.83 6.18
N ARG A 44 6.56 5.48 5.94
CA ARG A 44 7.62 4.94 5.09
C ARG A 44 8.19 3.64 5.65
N ALA A 45 8.56 3.61 6.93
CA ALA A 45 9.08 2.42 7.60
C ALA A 45 8.04 1.29 7.63
N GLY A 46 6.78 1.61 7.94
CA GLY A 46 5.67 0.66 7.93
C GLY A 46 5.44 0.05 6.55
N THR A 47 5.42 0.86 5.50
CA THR A 47 5.24 0.37 4.11
C THR A 47 6.41 -0.52 3.67
N LEU A 48 7.65 -0.07 3.91
CA LEU A 48 8.85 -0.83 3.55
C LEU A 48 8.96 -2.12 4.37
N GLY A 49 8.72 -2.06 5.68
CA GLY A 49 8.74 -3.22 6.55
C GLY A 49 7.68 -4.25 6.16
N SER A 50 6.48 -3.79 5.79
CA SER A 50 5.40 -4.66 5.31
C SER A 50 5.74 -5.32 3.97
N ALA A 51 6.37 -4.60 3.04
CA ALA A 51 6.83 -5.17 1.78
C ALA A 51 7.95 -6.19 1.99
N LEU A 52 8.91 -5.91 2.86
CA LEU A 52 9.94 -6.87 3.25
C LEU A 52 9.34 -8.11 3.91
N ALA A 53 8.41 -7.93 4.84
CA ALA A 53 7.70 -9.05 5.47
C ALA A 53 6.98 -9.91 4.42
N PHE A 54 6.29 -9.30 3.47
CA PHE A 54 5.64 -10.03 2.37
C PHE A 54 6.64 -10.87 1.57
N HIS A 55 7.83 -10.35 1.27
CA HIS A 55 8.81 -11.11 0.50
C HIS A 55 9.54 -12.20 1.30
N LEU A 56 9.70 -12.03 2.61
CA LEU A 56 10.52 -12.94 3.43
C LEU A 56 9.72 -13.98 4.20
N LEU A 57 8.40 -13.80 4.39
CA LEU A 57 7.58 -14.66 5.22
C LEU A 57 6.91 -15.87 4.54
N PRO A 58 7.08 -16.20 3.23
CA PRO A 58 6.47 -17.41 2.66
C PRO A 58 6.83 -18.68 3.42
N ILE A 59 8.05 -18.77 3.96
CA ILE A 59 8.48 -19.93 4.77
C ILE A 59 7.62 -20.12 6.02
N LEU A 60 7.20 -19.03 6.67
CA LEU A 60 6.38 -19.07 7.89
C LEU A 60 4.89 -19.22 7.61
N THR A 61 4.42 -18.74 6.45
CA THR A 61 2.99 -18.68 6.13
C THR A 61 2.50 -19.89 5.36
N ILE A 62 3.29 -20.39 4.41
CA ILE A 62 2.94 -21.51 3.52
C ILE A 62 4.01 -22.60 3.46
N GLY A 63 5.07 -22.52 4.30
CA GLY A 63 6.15 -23.48 4.34
C GLY A 63 7.05 -23.50 3.11
N TRP A 64 7.04 -22.43 2.28
CA TRP A 64 7.81 -22.39 1.05
C TRP A 64 9.14 -21.66 1.26
N PRO A 65 10.30 -22.30 0.97
CA PRO A 65 11.63 -21.74 1.29
C PRO A 65 12.10 -20.64 0.33
N LEU A 66 11.25 -20.20 -0.60
CA LEU A 66 11.57 -19.16 -1.57
C LEU A 66 10.91 -17.82 -1.20
N PRO A 67 11.58 -16.69 -1.49
CA PRO A 67 10.97 -15.38 -1.33
C PRO A 67 9.76 -15.21 -2.26
N ALA A 68 8.80 -14.34 -1.87
CA ALA A 68 7.55 -14.16 -2.61
C ALA A 68 7.77 -13.75 -4.08
N LEU A 69 8.88 -13.09 -4.41
CA LEU A 69 9.25 -12.73 -5.78
C LEU A 69 9.43 -13.93 -6.74
N LEU A 70 9.75 -15.09 -6.19
CA LEU A 70 10.00 -16.31 -6.96
C LEU A 70 8.83 -17.33 -6.89
N LEU A 71 7.75 -16.95 -6.20
CA LEU A 71 6.59 -17.83 -6.06
C LEU A 71 5.72 -17.83 -7.31
N PRO A 72 5.18 -18.99 -7.72
CA PRO A 72 4.13 -19.03 -8.72
C PRO A 72 2.85 -18.37 -8.18
N LYS A 73 2.00 -17.85 -9.09
CA LYS A 73 0.80 -17.08 -8.74
C LYS A 73 -0.08 -17.77 -7.69
N ALA A 74 -0.37 -19.06 -7.86
CA ALA A 74 -1.20 -19.81 -6.91
C ALA A 74 -0.59 -19.91 -5.49
N ALA A 75 0.74 -19.98 -5.36
CA ALA A 75 1.42 -19.95 -4.07
C ALA A 75 1.42 -18.53 -3.48
N LEU A 76 1.56 -17.53 -4.32
CA LEU A 76 1.51 -16.12 -3.94
C LEU A 76 0.14 -15.73 -3.38
N ASP A 77 -0.96 -16.18 -4.02
CA ASP A 77 -2.33 -15.96 -3.54
C ASP A 77 -2.54 -16.65 -2.17
N ARG A 78 -2.07 -17.89 -2.01
CA ARG A 78 -2.11 -18.59 -0.71
C ARG A 78 -1.31 -17.86 0.36
N HIS A 79 -0.12 -17.36 0.02
CA HIS A 79 0.71 -16.59 0.92
C HIS A 79 0.02 -15.30 1.38
N ALA A 80 -0.53 -14.52 0.45
CA ALA A 80 -1.27 -13.31 0.75
C ALA A 80 -2.48 -13.57 1.66
N HIS A 81 -3.23 -14.65 1.40
CA HIS A 81 -4.33 -15.08 2.26
C HIS A 81 -3.85 -15.50 3.65
N ALA A 82 -2.79 -16.33 3.72
CA ALA A 82 -2.22 -16.78 4.98
C ALA A 82 -1.67 -15.61 5.83
N MET A 83 -1.08 -14.59 5.23
CA MET A 83 -0.68 -13.37 5.94
C MET A 83 -1.89 -12.61 6.49
N ALA A 84 -2.96 -12.47 5.71
CA ALA A 84 -4.17 -11.74 6.10
C ALA A 84 -4.91 -12.40 7.28
N THR A 85 -4.82 -13.72 7.41
CA THR A 85 -5.50 -14.51 8.45
C THR A 85 -4.55 -15.04 9.53
N HIS A 86 -3.28 -14.63 9.51
CA HIS A 86 -2.26 -15.18 10.40
C HIS A 86 -2.55 -14.89 11.87
N ARG A 87 -2.27 -15.86 12.76
CA ARG A 87 -2.47 -15.72 14.21
C ARG A 87 -1.63 -14.60 14.84
N ILE A 88 -0.42 -14.34 14.30
CA ILE A 88 0.46 -13.29 14.78
C ILE A 88 -0.05 -11.94 14.25
N TYR A 89 -0.39 -11.04 15.17
CA TYR A 89 -0.95 -9.72 14.85
C TYR A 89 -0.08 -8.89 13.89
N LEU A 90 1.23 -8.87 14.11
CA LEU A 90 2.16 -8.09 13.26
C LEU A 90 2.16 -8.54 11.80
N ILE A 91 2.00 -9.84 11.53
CA ILE A 91 1.92 -10.37 10.16
C ILE A 91 0.62 -9.91 9.50
N ARG A 92 -0.51 -9.95 10.22
CA ARG A 92 -1.78 -9.39 9.72
C ARG A 92 -1.67 -7.89 9.45
N MET A 93 -1.04 -7.14 10.36
CA MET A 93 -0.86 -5.71 10.20
C MET A 93 0.01 -5.35 8.99
N ALA A 94 1.06 -6.13 8.72
CA ALA A 94 1.85 -5.95 7.51
C ALA A 94 0.99 -6.11 6.23
N MET A 95 0.14 -7.13 6.20
CA MET A 95 -0.78 -7.33 5.06
C MET A 95 -1.85 -6.24 4.97
N THR A 96 -2.40 -5.79 6.10
CA THR A 96 -3.35 -4.67 6.15
C THR A 96 -2.71 -3.38 5.62
N MET A 97 -1.48 -3.09 6.02
CA MET A 97 -0.72 -1.93 5.54
C MET A 97 -0.55 -1.96 4.02
N LEU A 98 -0.14 -3.10 3.46
CA LEU A 98 -0.02 -3.27 2.01
C LEU A 98 -1.37 -3.07 1.30
N LYS A 99 -2.45 -3.66 1.81
CA LYS A 99 -3.78 -3.47 1.24
C LYS A 99 -4.25 -2.03 1.32
N THR A 100 -3.98 -1.32 2.42
CA THR A 100 -4.33 0.09 2.57
C THR A 100 -3.57 0.96 1.55
N VAL A 101 -2.25 0.82 1.51
CA VAL A 101 -1.42 1.59 0.56
C VAL A 101 -1.77 1.26 -0.89
N GLY A 102 -1.90 -0.04 -1.20
CA GLY A 102 -2.28 -0.49 -2.54
C GLY A 102 -3.68 -0.03 -2.93
N GLY A 103 -4.64 -0.08 -2.01
CA GLY A 103 -6.01 0.39 -2.24
C GLY A 103 -6.10 1.88 -2.54
N LEU A 104 -5.31 2.71 -1.85
CA LEU A 104 -5.20 4.15 -2.14
C LEU A 104 -4.65 4.40 -3.54
N ILE A 105 -3.58 3.69 -3.92
CA ILE A 105 -2.96 3.84 -5.24
C ILE A 105 -3.89 3.32 -6.34
N TRP A 106 -4.44 2.11 -6.16
CA TRP A 106 -5.36 1.48 -7.10
C TRP A 106 -6.65 2.27 -7.27
N GLY A 107 -7.25 2.74 -6.17
CA GLY A 107 -8.45 3.56 -6.19
C GLY A 107 -8.26 4.97 -6.76
N ALA A 108 -7.02 5.45 -6.85
CA ALA A 108 -6.70 6.71 -7.51
C ALA A 108 -6.56 6.58 -9.03
N GLU A 109 -6.46 5.35 -9.57
CA GLU A 109 -6.33 5.13 -11.02
C GLU A 109 -7.59 5.61 -11.77
N PRO A 110 -7.44 6.42 -12.85
CA PRO A 110 -8.59 6.97 -13.58
C PRO A 110 -9.53 5.89 -14.13
N GLN A 111 -9.00 4.77 -14.60
CA GLN A 111 -9.78 3.64 -15.11
C GLN A 111 -10.65 3.01 -14.03
N VAL A 112 -10.08 2.78 -12.85
CA VAL A 112 -10.81 2.22 -11.69
C VAL A 112 -11.93 3.17 -11.25
N ARG A 113 -11.62 4.47 -11.16
CA ARG A 113 -12.60 5.50 -10.79
C ARG A 113 -13.75 5.60 -11.79
N ALA A 114 -13.45 5.54 -13.09
CA ALA A 114 -14.46 5.57 -14.14
C ALA A 114 -15.39 4.35 -14.05
N LEU A 115 -14.85 3.15 -13.84
CA LEU A 115 -15.64 1.92 -13.67
C LEU A 115 -16.50 1.93 -12.41
N LEU A 116 -16.02 2.56 -11.34
CA LEU A 116 -16.78 2.70 -10.09
C LEU A 116 -17.72 3.92 -10.11
N SER A 117 -17.83 4.64 -11.24
CA SER A 117 -18.61 5.87 -11.39
C SER A 117 -18.29 6.94 -10.31
N MET A 118 -17.03 6.96 -9.83
CA MET A 118 -16.59 7.93 -8.83
C MET A 118 -16.26 9.28 -9.48
N ALA A 119 -16.80 10.36 -8.91
CA ALA A 119 -16.43 11.71 -9.33
C ALA A 119 -14.91 11.94 -9.25
N ALA A 120 -14.38 12.78 -10.13
CA ALA A 120 -13.00 13.24 -10.01
C ALA A 120 -12.79 13.90 -8.64
N TYR A 121 -11.60 13.77 -8.06
CA TYR A 121 -11.27 14.56 -6.87
C TYR A 121 -11.37 16.03 -7.24
N PRO A 122 -12.04 16.86 -6.42
CA PRO A 122 -11.98 18.29 -6.61
C PRO A 122 -10.50 18.73 -6.57
N ALA A 123 -10.16 19.73 -7.37
CA ALA A 123 -8.83 20.32 -7.29
C ALA A 123 -8.58 20.74 -5.84
N ASP A 124 -7.42 20.42 -5.31
CA ASP A 124 -7.02 20.87 -3.98
C ASP A 124 -7.09 22.41 -3.97
N PRO A 125 -7.93 23.02 -3.12
CA PRO A 125 -8.04 24.47 -3.06
C PRO A 125 -6.75 25.14 -2.53
N GLY A 126 -5.68 24.39 -2.31
CA GLY A 126 -4.41 24.90 -1.79
C GLY A 126 -4.45 25.29 -0.32
N THR A 127 -5.53 24.92 0.38
CA THR A 127 -5.62 25.11 1.83
C THR A 127 -4.79 24.04 2.52
N HIS A 128 -3.49 24.28 2.65
CA HIS A 128 -2.67 23.47 3.53
C HIS A 128 -3.19 23.62 4.95
N ARG A 129 -3.52 22.51 5.55
CA ARG A 129 -3.97 22.42 6.95
C ARG A 129 -2.97 23.03 7.94
N ASP A 130 -1.72 23.16 7.53
CA ASP A 130 -0.63 23.74 8.32
C ASP A 130 -0.86 25.23 8.60
N ASP A 131 -1.48 25.98 7.69
CA ASP A 131 -1.76 27.41 7.86
C ASP A 131 -2.88 27.66 8.87
N GLN A 132 -3.82 26.74 8.99
CA GLN A 132 -4.91 26.82 9.97
C GLN A 132 -4.45 26.50 11.40
N PHE A 133 -3.47 25.58 11.57
CA PHE A 133 -2.93 25.26 12.89
C PHE A 133 -2.04 26.36 13.45
N THR A 134 -1.36 27.12 12.61
CA THR A 134 -0.53 28.25 13.03
C THR A 134 -1.35 29.49 13.39
N ALA A 135 -2.52 29.67 12.78
CA ALA A 135 -3.36 30.86 12.97
C ALA A 135 -4.26 30.81 14.22
N VAL A 136 -4.56 29.60 14.74
CA VAL A 136 -5.62 29.47 15.77
C VAL A 136 -5.10 29.58 17.22
N HIS A 137 -3.83 29.32 17.54
CA HIS A 137 -3.35 29.38 18.92
C HIS A 137 -1.89 29.86 19.07
N PRO A 138 -1.62 31.17 18.97
CA PRO A 138 -0.31 31.69 19.39
C PRO A 138 0.00 31.56 20.88
N GLY A 139 -0.98 31.13 21.70
CA GLY A 139 -0.86 31.06 23.15
C GLY A 139 -0.79 29.66 23.79
N GLN A 140 -0.92 28.57 23.06
CA GLN A 140 -0.94 27.21 23.63
C GLN A 140 0.37 26.42 23.50
N ARG A 141 1.50 27.08 23.33
CA ARG A 141 2.80 26.43 23.58
C ARG A 141 3.14 26.51 25.07
N ARG A 142 2.42 25.74 25.88
CA ARG A 142 2.89 25.33 27.21
C ARG A 142 2.39 23.90 27.38
N PHE A 143 3.26 22.97 27.06
CA PHE A 143 3.57 21.75 27.81
C PHE A 143 4.66 21.00 27.05
#